data_f26b5e6d3ebfaab04fa90a4968a049dd
#
_entry.id   f26b5e6d3ebfaab04fa90a4968a049dd
#
_cell.length_a   1.000
_cell.length_b   1.000
_cell.length_c   1.000
_cell.angle_alpha   90.00
_cell.angle_beta   90.00
_cell.angle_gamma   90.00
#
_symmetry.space_group_name_H-M   'P 1'
#
loop_
_entity.id
_entity.type
_entity.pdbx_description
1 polymer ?
#
loop_
_entity_poly.entity_id
_entity_poly.type
_entity_poly.pdbx_seq_one_letter_code
_entity_poly.pdbx_strand_id
1 'polypeptide(L)'
;MELSMSLALHVADLVPLTSDHQSNPHFGRSVAPLTHLQRLEAEAIHIFREVAASFAKPVMLYSVGKDSSVMLHLARKAFYPAPPPFPFLHVDTTWKFKEMIAFRDAQAKAYKLDLRVHINSQGVEAGINPFIHGSNVHTDVMKTQALKQALDKYGFDAAFGGARRDEEKSRAKERVFSFRNATHSWDPKNQRPEMWNIYNTRIQTGESIRVFPLSNWTEADIWHYIHQENIPIVPLYFAAPRPVVERDNMLILADDERLQLRAGEKIETRMVRFRTLGCYPLTAAIESQA
;
A
#
# COMPACT_ATOMS: atom_id res chain seq x y z
N MET A 1 -0.45 1.07 -73.51
CA MET A 1 -0.83 2.50 -73.43
C MET A 1 -0.50 2.93 -72.01
N GLU A 2 0.73 3.44 -71.85
CA GLU A 2 1.31 3.93 -70.60
C GLU A 2 0.75 5.31 -70.30
N LEU A 3 0.48 5.56 -69.02
CA LEU A 3 0.41 6.91 -68.49
C LEU A 3 1.11 6.91 -67.10
N SER A 4 2.43 7.21 -67.21
CA SER A 4 3.28 7.65 -66.13
C SER A 4 2.90 9.10 -65.82
N MET A 5 2.48 9.36 -64.54
CA MET A 5 2.41 10.71 -63.98
C MET A 5 3.46 10.85 -62.92
N SER A 6 4.58 11.48 -63.29
CA SER A 6 5.63 11.99 -62.45
C SER A 6 5.09 13.18 -61.63
N LEU A 7 5.05 13.07 -60.31
CA LEU A 7 4.84 14.20 -59.42
C LEU A 7 6.20 14.77 -59.03
N ALA A 8 6.62 15.82 -59.76
CA ALA A 8 7.76 16.65 -59.37
C ALA A 8 7.32 17.63 -58.28
N LEU A 9 7.78 17.37 -57.01
CA LEU A 9 7.67 18.33 -55.92
C LEU A 9 8.65 19.48 -56.16
N HIS A 10 8.10 20.69 -56.37
CA HIS A 10 8.85 21.92 -56.40
C HIS A 10 9.34 22.25 -54.98
N VAL A 11 10.66 22.15 -54.77
CA VAL A 11 11.35 22.64 -53.58
C VAL A 11 11.80 24.09 -53.88
N ALA A 12 10.88 25.02 -53.71
CA ALA A 12 11.23 26.45 -53.75
C ALA A 12 10.11 27.20 -53.05
N ASP A 13 10.26 27.39 -51.73
CA ASP A 13 9.78 28.51 -50.94
C ASP A 13 10.05 28.23 -49.45
N LEU A 14 11.34 28.00 -49.14
CA LEU A 14 11.81 28.14 -47.76
C LEU A 14 12.02 29.63 -47.50
N VAL A 15 11.01 30.24 -46.89
CA VAL A 15 11.15 31.58 -46.31
C VAL A 15 12.24 31.49 -45.19
N PRO A 16 13.27 32.32 -45.19
CA PRO A 16 14.26 32.34 -44.15
C PRO A 16 13.58 32.79 -42.85
N LEU A 17 13.59 31.93 -41.84
CA LEU A 17 13.21 32.28 -40.47
C LEU A 17 14.23 33.32 -39.99
N THR A 18 13.86 34.58 -40.07
CA THR A 18 14.59 35.67 -39.40
C THR A 18 14.49 35.41 -37.90
N SER A 19 15.65 35.35 -37.26
CA SER A 19 15.84 35.15 -35.81
C SER A 19 15.50 36.43 -35.05
N ASP A 20 14.23 36.74 -34.94
CA ASP A 20 13.73 37.63 -33.89
C ASP A 20 13.13 36.80 -32.78
N HIS A 21 14.01 36.20 -31.97
CA HIS A 21 13.64 35.70 -30.64
C HIS A 21 13.33 36.90 -29.75
N GLN A 22 12.16 37.50 -29.87
CA GLN A 22 11.57 38.17 -28.75
C GLN A 22 11.30 37.10 -27.67
N SER A 23 12.17 37.07 -26.65
CA SER A 23 12.05 36.22 -25.49
C SER A 23 10.72 36.51 -24.81
N ASN A 24 9.78 35.55 -24.96
CA ASN A 24 8.49 35.58 -24.29
C ASN A 24 8.77 35.49 -22.79
N PRO A 25 8.53 36.53 -21.97
CA PRO A 25 8.92 36.57 -20.55
C PRO A 25 8.19 35.53 -19.69
N HIS A 26 7.26 34.75 -20.27
CA HIS A 26 6.53 33.69 -19.58
C HIS A 26 7.16 32.29 -19.69
N PHE A 27 8.19 32.09 -20.52
CA PHE A 27 8.88 30.81 -20.69
C PHE A 27 10.15 30.65 -19.85
N GLY A 28 10.46 31.56 -18.94
CA GLY A 28 11.72 31.65 -18.22
C GLY A 28 11.68 31.32 -16.72
N ARG A 29 10.62 30.75 -16.17
CA ARG A 29 10.68 30.20 -14.80
C ARG A 29 11.33 28.82 -14.89
N SER A 30 12.61 28.72 -14.55
CA SER A 30 13.23 27.42 -14.27
C SER A 30 12.42 26.78 -13.14
N VAL A 31 11.57 25.82 -13.48
CA VAL A 31 10.88 25.02 -12.47
C VAL A 31 11.97 24.27 -11.73
N ALA A 32 12.13 24.55 -10.45
CA ALA A 32 13.09 23.82 -9.62
C ALA A 32 12.82 22.30 -9.76
N PRO A 33 13.85 21.48 -9.92
CA PRO A 33 13.66 20.03 -10.04
C PRO A 33 12.94 19.50 -8.80
N LEU A 34 12.00 18.56 -9.01
CA LEU A 34 11.29 17.92 -7.91
C LEU A 34 12.29 17.29 -6.94
N THR A 35 12.03 17.42 -5.65
CA THR A 35 12.78 16.70 -4.61
C THR A 35 12.56 15.19 -4.76
N HIS A 36 13.37 14.41 -4.07
CA HIS A 36 13.22 12.94 -4.06
C HIS A 36 11.80 12.51 -3.64
N LEU A 37 11.29 13.01 -2.52
CA LEU A 37 9.94 12.68 -2.04
C LEU A 37 8.84 13.16 -2.98
N GLN A 38 8.99 14.33 -3.60
CA GLN A 38 8.02 14.82 -4.60
C GLN A 38 7.98 13.93 -5.85
N ARG A 39 9.11 13.36 -6.27
CA ARG A 39 9.13 12.38 -7.39
C ARG A 39 8.40 11.09 -7.02
N LEU A 40 8.68 10.55 -5.81
CA LEU A 40 8.00 9.36 -5.31
C LEU A 40 6.49 9.59 -5.14
N GLU A 41 6.08 10.75 -4.64
CA GLU A 41 4.68 11.15 -4.54
C GLU A 41 4.01 11.20 -5.92
N ALA A 42 4.65 11.88 -6.89
CA ALA A 42 4.12 12.01 -8.24
C ALA A 42 3.96 10.65 -8.93
N GLU A 43 4.93 9.75 -8.76
CA GLU A 43 4.85 8.36 -9.25
C GLU A 43 3.69 7.60 -8.62
N ALA A 44 3.55 7.64 -7.30
CA ALA A 44 2.48 6.97 -6.58
C ALA A 44 1.09 7.50 -6.99
N ILE A 45 0.94 8.82 -7.12
CA ILE A 45 -0.30 9.45 -7.60
C ILE A 45 -0.64 9.01 -9.02
N HIS A 46 0.35 8.94 -9.91
CA HIS A 46 0.16 8.43 -11.27
C HIS A 46 -0.35 6.99 -11.25
N ILE A 47 0.28 6.12 -10.45
CA ILE A 47 -0.14 4.71 -10.30
C ILE A 47 -1.58 4.59 -9.80
N PHE A 48 -2.01 5.37 -8.80
CA PHE A 48 -3.39 5.36 -8.33
C PHE A 48 -4.38 5.72 -9.42
N ARG A 49 -4.08 6.76 -10.21
CA ARG A 49 -4.94 7.23 -11.31
C ARG A 49 -4.99 6.22 -12.45
N GLU A 50 -3.85 5.63 -12.80
CA GLU A 50 -3.76 4.61 -13.86
C GLU A 50 -4.63 3.38 -13.54
N VAL A 51 -4.57 2.90 -12.30
CA VAL A 51 -5.40 1.77 -11.86
C VAL A 51 -6.88 2.13 -11.85
N ALA A 52 -7.24 3.30 -11.33
CA ALA A 52 -8.64 3.72 -11.29
C ALA A 52 -9.24 3.90 -12.71
N ALA A 53 -8.42 4.25 -13.70
CA ALA A 53 -8.85 4.40 -15.09
C ALA A 53 -8.91 3.05 -15.85
N SER A 54 -8.10 2.07 -15.45
CA SER A 54 -7.90 0.83 -16.21
C SER A 54 -8.67 -0.37 -15.70
N PHE A 55 -9.09 -0.37 -14.42
CA PHE A 55 -9.75 -1.51 -13.78
C PHE A 55 -11.18 -1.19 -13.37
N ALA A 56 -12.07 -2.18 -13.52
CA ALA A 56 -13.48 -2.00 -13.23
C ALA A 56 -13.80 -2.01 -11.74
N LYS A 57 -13.04 -2.78 -10.95
CA LYS A 57 -13.29 -2.98 -9.52
C LYS A 57 -12.00 -2.95 -8.68
N PRO A 58 -11.26 -1.82 -8.68
CA PRO A 58 -10.09 -1.69 -7.84
C PRO A 58 -10.47 -1.61 -6.35
N VAL A 59 -9.56 -2.01 -5.47
CA VAL A 59 -9.70 -1.91 -4.02
C VAL A 59 -8.35 -1.54 -3.39
N MET A 60 -8.37 -0.73 -2.35
CA MET A 60 -7.16 -0.47 -1.56
C MET A 60 -7.16 -1.31 -0.28
N LEU A 61 -6.12 -2.13 -0.09
CA LEU A 61 -5.90 -2.87 1.14
C LEU A 61 -5.47 -1.91 2.26
N TYR A 62 -6.30 -1.82 3.31
CA TYR A 62 -6.06 -0.91 4.42
C TYR A 62 -5.73 -1.70 5.69
N SER A 63 -4.44 -1.97 5.89
CA SER A 63 -3.93 -2.74 7.05
C SER A 63 -3.76 -1.91 8.32
N VAL A 64 -3.96 -0.59 8.24
CA VAL A 64 -3.78 0.39 9.34
C VAL A 64 -2.31 0.58 9.77
N GLY A 65 -1.35 -0.03 9.10
CA GLY A 65 0.07 0.22 9.31
C GLY A 65 0.53 1.54 8.68
N LYS A 66 1.76 1.98 8.98
CA LYS A 66 2.34 3.23 8.46
C LYS A 66 2.28 3.33 6.93
N ASP A 67 2.62 2.25 6.23
CA ASP A 67 2.64 2.21 4.77
C ASP A 67 1.22 2.38 4.19
N SER A 68 0.21 1.73 4.78
CA SER A 68 -1.18 1.89 4.34
C SER A 68 -1.77 3.25 4.70
N SER A 69 -1.26 3.92 5.76
CA SER A 69 -1.62 5.30 6.07
C SER A 69 -1.05 6.29 5.04
N VAL A 70 0.19 6.07 4.60
CA VAL A 70 0.79 6.83 3.49
C VAL A 70 0.01 6.60 2.19
N MET A 71 -0.33 5.35 1.87
CA MET A 71 -1.17 5.06 0.69
C MET A 71 -2.54 5.74 0.75
N LEU A 72 -3.19 5.76 1.90
CA LEU A 72 -4.47 6.47 2.07
C LEU A 72 -4.31 7.97 1.81
N HIS A 73 -3.26 8.58 2.33
CA HIS A 73 -2.96 9.99 2.10
C HIS A 73 -2.72 10.27 0.60
N LEU A 74 -1.90 9.46 -0.06
CA LEU A 74 -1.60 9.57 -1.49
C LEU A 74 -2.85 9.35 -2.36
N ALA A 75 -3.68 8.36 -2.03
CA ALA A 75 -4.93 8.13 -2.74
C ALA A 75 -5.88 9.34 -2.63
N ARG A 76 -5.98 9.95 -1.45
CA ARG A 76 -6.77 11.18 -1.26
C ARG A 76 -6.19 12.36 -2.06
N LYS A 77 -4.87 12.53 -2.11
CA LYS A 77 -4.21 13.55 -2.96
C LYS A 77 -4.46 13.28 -4.45
N ALA A 78 -4.40 12.02 -4.88
CA ALA A 78 -4.56 11.63 -6.28
C ALA A 78 -5.91 12.05 -6.87
N PHE A 79 -6.98 12.04 -6.06
CA PHE A 79 -8.34 12.31 -6.52
C PHE A 79 -8.94 13.61 -5.96
N TYR A 80 -8.18 14.38 -5.18
CA TYR A 80 -8.66 15.66 -4.63
C TYR A 80 -9.25 16.57 -5.74
N PRO A 81 -10.41 17.23 -5.51
CA PRO A 81 -11.19 17.29 -4.26
C PRO A 81 -12.19 16.14 -4.05
N ALA A 82 -12.33 15.23 -5.01
CA ALA A 82 -13.21 14.07 -4.88
C ALA A 82 -12.59 12.99 -3.96
N PRO A 83 -13.39 12.11 -3.36
CA PRO A 83 -12.87 10.94 -2.67
C PRO A 83 -12.25 9.94 -3.68
N PRO A 84 -11.36 9.03 -3.24
CA PRO A 84 -10.89 7.93 -4.07
C PRO A 84 -12.07 7.11 -4.64
N PRO A 85 -12.07 6.77 -5.95
CA PRO A 85 -13.20 6.13 -6.60
C PRO A 85 -13.23 4.59 -6.40
N PHE A 86 -12.72 4.10 -5.29
CA PHE A 86 -12.65 2.69 -4.95
C PHE A 86 -12.79 2.47 -3.44
N PRO A 87 -13.31 1.30 -3.02
CA PRO A 87 -13.42 0.95 -1.61
C PRO A 87 -12.06 0.62 -0.97
N PHE A 88 -12.07 0.64 0.36
CA PHE A 88 -10.96 0.21 1.20
C PHE A 88 -11.31 -1.14 1.84
N LEU A 89 -10.38 -2.09 1.84
CA LEU A 89 -10.59 -3.41 2.42
C LEU A 89 -9.66 -3.61 3.62
N HIS A 90 -10.25 -3.81 4.78
CA HIS A 90 -9.55 -4.27 5.96
C HIS A 90 -9.83 -5.75 6.20
N VAL A 91 -8.78 -6.58 6.20
CA VAL A 91 -8.87 -7.97 6.64
C VAL A 91 -8.65 -8.00 8.15
N ASP A 92 -9.73 -8.25 8.88
CA ASP A 92 -9.70 -8.34 10.33
C ASP A 92 -9.46 -9.79 10.74
N THR A 93 -8.33 -10.02 11.39
CA THR A 93 -7.94 -11.35 11.88
C THR A 93 -8.54 -11.67 13.25
N THR A 94 -9.39 -10.78 13.79
CA THR A 94 -9.91 -10.78 15.17
C THR A 94 -8.84 -10.65 16.26
N TRP A 95 -7.56 -10.66 15.88
CA TRP A 95 -6.39 -10.55 16.75
C TRP A 95 -5.56 -9.31 16.39
N LYS A 96 -6.22 -8.15 16.29
CA LYS A 96 -5.56 -6.85 16.11
C LYS A 96 -5.44 -6.14 17.46
N PHE A 97 -4.47 -5.22 17.56
CA PHE A 97 -4.38 -4.33 18.71
C PHE A 97 -5.62 -3.43 18.79
N LYS A 98 -6.14 -3.20 20.00
CA LYS A 98 -7.32 -2.34 20.23
C LYS A 98 -7.14 -0.94 19.66
N GLU A 99 -5.94 -0.35 19.82
CA GLU A 99 -5.61 0.96 19.27
C GLU A 99 -5.66 0.99 17.72
N MET A 100 -5.29 -0.11 17.04
CA MET A 100 -5.40 -0.19 15.58
C MET A 100 -6.85 -0.14 15.11
N ILE A 101 -7.75 -0.85 15.79
CA ILE A 101 -9.17 -0.88 15.46
C ILE A 101 -9.80 0.50 15.68
N ALA A 102 -9.54 1.11 16.85
CA ALA A 102 -10.03 2.46 17.16
C ALA A 102 -9.53 3.49 16.14
N PHE A 103 -8.25 3.43 15.78
CA PHE A 103 -7.67 4.32 14.78
C PHE A 103 -8.29 4.11 13.39
N ARG A 104 -8.45 2.85 12.96
CA ARG A 104 -9.12 2.49 11.69
C ARG A 104 -10.50 3.14 11.58
N ASP A 105 -11.30 2.96 12.61
CA ASP A 105 -12.69 3.43 12.61
C ASP A 105 -12.76 4.97 12.66
N ALA A 106 -11.88 5.61 13.41
CA ALA A 106 -11.75 7.06 13.43
C ALA A 106 -11.35 7.63 12.06
N GLN A 107 -10.36 7.03 11.38
CA GLN A 107 -9.94 7.46 10.04
C GLN A 107 -11.02 7.21 9.00
N ALA A 108 -11.70 6.06 9.04
CA ALA A 108 -12.79 5.74 8.13
C ALA A 108 -13.93 6.76 8.25
N LYS A 109 -14.29 7.14 9.48
CA LYS A 109 -15.30 8.18 9.74
C LYS A 109 -14.84 9.56 9.29
N ALA A 110 -13.61 9.96 9.66
CA ALA A 110 -13.09 11.30 9.35
C ALA A 110 -12.98 11.55 7.84
N TYR A 111 -12.59 10.55 7.08
CA TYR A 111 -12.40 10.66 5.63
C TYR A 111 -13.57 10.11 4.82
N LYS A 112 -14.65 9.66 5.48
CA LYS A 112 -15.86 9.08 4.84
C LYS A 112 -15.49 7.95 3.87
N LEU A 113 -14.62 7.03 4.30
CA LEU A 113 -14.16 5.93 3.46
C LEU A 113 -15.27 4.88 3.26
N ASP A 114 -15.42 4.36 2.04
CA ASP A 114 -16.12 3.09 1.80
C ASP A 114 -15.24 1.94 2.34
N LEU A 115 -15.24 1.78 3.66
CA LEU A 115 -14.44 0.76 4.33
C LEU A 115 -15.22 -0.55 4.44
N ARG A 116 -14.68 -1.61 3.82
CA ARG A 116 -15.17 -2.99 3.93
C ARG A 116 -14.27 -3.76 4.88
N VAL A 117 -14.87 -4.31 5.94
CA VAL A 117 -14.15 -5.18 6.88
C VAL A 117 -14.54 -6.62 6.56
N HIS A 118 -13.53 -7.47 6.36
CA HIS A 118 -13.73 -8.90 6.09
C HIS A 118 -13.05 -9.74 7.16
N ILE A 119 -13.79 -10.71 7.67
CA ILE A 119 -13.35 -11.73 8.63
C ILE A 119 -13.56 -13.09 8.00
N ASN A 120 -12.61 -14.01 8.16
CA ASN A 120 -12.79 -15.40 7.81
C ASN A 120 -13.66 -16.09 8.86
N SER A 121 -14.97 -16.18 8.62
CA SER A 121 -15.94 -16.79 9.56
C SER A 121 -15.61 -18.25 9.85
N GLN A 122 -15.17 -19.02 8.85
CA GLN A 122 -14.78 -20.42 9.03
C GLN A 122 -13.59 -20.56 9.99
N GLY A 123 -12.60 -19.64 9.88
CA GLY A 123 -11.47 -19.62 10.81
C GLY A 123 -11.88 -19.25 12.24
N VAL A 124 -12.87 -18.35 12.40
CA VAL A 124 -13.44 -18.00 13.70
C VAL A 124 -14.20 -19.18 14.30
N GLU A 125 -15.06 -19.84 13.53
CA GLU A 125 -15.82 -21.03 13.95
C GLU A 125 -14.91 -22.19 14.34
N ALA A 126 -13.78 -22.36 13.63
CA ALA A 126 -12.74 -23.33 13.97
C ALA A 126 -11.88 -22.92 15.17
N GLY A 127 -12.11 -21.77 15.79
CA GLY A 127 -11.37 -21.28 16.96
C GLY A 127 -9.91 -20.94 16.69
N ILE A 128 -9.56 -20.63 15.43
CA ILE A 128 -8.16 -20.33 15.04
C ILE A 128 -7.66 -19.09 15.78
N ASN A 129 -6.65 -19.29 16.61
CA ASN A 129 -6.03 -18.22 17.36
C ASN A 129 -4.50 -18.39 17.45
N PRO A 130 -3.74 -17.29 17.68
CA PRO A 130 -2.27 -17.32 17.64
C PRO A 130 -1.63 -18.05 18.83
N PHE A 131 -2.31 -18.17 19.97
CA PHE A 131 -1.75 -18.82 21.15
C PHE A 131 -1.74 -20.35 21.02
N ILE A 132 -2.78 -20.92 20.41
CA ILE A 132 -2.94 -22.38 20.27
C ILE A 132 -2.32 -22.87 18.95
N HIS A 133 -2.58 -22.17 17.85
CA HIS A 133 -2.23 -22.62 16.50
C HIS A 133 -0.91 -22.05 15.99
N GLY A 134 -0.31 -21.07 16.72
CA GLY A 134 0.91 -20.40 16.31
C GLY A 134 0.74 -19.41 15.16
N SER A 135 1.83 -18.73 14.86
CA SER A 135 1.86 -17.63 13.89
C SER A 135 1.50 -18.06 12.47
N ASN A 136 2.04 -19.21 12.01
CA ASN A 136 1.91 -19.63 10.62
C ASN A 136 0.45 -19.99 10.28
N VAL A 137 -0.20 -20.84 11.08
CA VAL A 137 -1.58 -21.25 10.87
C VAL A 137 -2.52 -20.07 10.98
N HIS A 138 -2.36 -19.26 12.03
CA HIS A 138 -3.17 -18.07 12.22
C HIS A 138 -3.04 -17.08 11.05
N THR A 139 -1.81 -16.82 10.59
CA THR A 139 -1.58 -15.91 9.46
C THR A 139 -2.13 -16.47 8.16
N ASP A 140 -1.97 -17.75 7.90
CA ASP A 140 -2.52 -18.36 6.68
C ASP A 140 -4.04 -18.29 6.68
N VAL A 141 -4.70 -18.79 7.71
CA VAL A 141 -6.16 -18.88 7.74
C VAL A 141 -6.83 -17.52 7.89
N MET A 142 -6.40 -16.73 8.90
CA MET A 142 -7.09 -15.49 9.27
C MET A 142 -6.67 -14.26 8.45
N LYS A 143 -5.56 -14.34 7.69
CA LYS A 143 -5.09 -13.23 6.87
C LYS A 143 -5.04 -13.61 5.39
N THR A 144 -4.30 -14.67 5.01
CA THR A 144 -4.07 -15.00 3.60
C THR A 144 -5.33 -15.53 2.93
N GLN A 145 -5.99 -16.54 3.54
CA GLN A 145 -7.23 -17.09 3.02
C GLN A 145 -8.36 -16.08 3.11
N ALA A 146 -8.47 -15.34 4.22
CA ALA A 146 -9.46 -14.26 4.35
C ALA A 146 -9.32 -13.20 3.27
N LEU A 147 -8.09 -12.80 2.90
CA LEU A 147 -7.87 -11.87 1.80
C LEU A 147 -8.37 -12.44 0.46
N LYS A 148 -8.05 -13.69 0.15
CA LYS A 148 -8.53 -14.37 -1.07
C LYS A 148 -10.06 -14.42 -1.11
N GLN A 149 -10.70 -14.85 0.00
CA GLN A 149 -12.15 -14.84 0.14
C GLN A 149 -12.78 -13.48 -0.11
N ALA A 150 -12.18 -12.40 0.43
CA ALA A 150 -12.70 -11.04 0.22
C ALA A 150 -12.57 -10.60 -1.24
N LEU A 151 -11.46 -10.90 -1.90
CA LEU A 151 -11.24 -10.53 -3.29
C LEU A 151 -12.24 -11.22 -4.22
N ASP A 152 -12.46 -12.52 -3.99
CA ASP A 152 -13.43 -13.32 -4.75
C ASP A 152 -14.87 -12.87 -4.47
N LYS A 153 -15.23 -12.70 -3.19
CA LYS A 153 -16.57 -12.28 -2.77
C LYS A 153 -17.02 -10.98 -3.41
N TYR A 154 -16.11 -9.99 -3.52
CA TYR A 154 -16.42 -8.69 -4.08
C TYR A 154 -16.05 -8.57 -5.57
N GLY A 155 -15.36 -9.56 -6.11
CA GLY A 155 -14.91 -9.58 -7.52
C GLY A 155 -13.92 -8.49 -7.84
N PHE A 156 -12.98 -8.18 -6.93
CA PHE A 156 -11.96 -7.17 -7.16
C PHE A 156 -10.93 -7.65 -8.18
N ASP A 157 -10.68 -6.84 -9.19
CA ASP A 157 -9.74 -7.09 -10.29
C ASP A 157 -8.35 -6.47 -10.09
N ALA A 158 -8.27 -5.41 -9.26
CA ALA A 158 -7.01 -4.79 -8.86
C ALA A 158 -6.99 -4.48 -7.36
N ALA A 159 -5.88 -4.76 -6.68
CA ALA A 159 -5.76 -4.49 -5.26
C ALA A 159 -4.43 -3.78 -4.93
N PHE A 160 -4.54 -2.55 -4.46
CA PHE A 160 -3.39 -1.79 -3.97
C PHE A 160 -2.86 -2.36 -2.66
N GLY A 161 -1.55 -2.52 -2.56
CA GLY A 161 -0.85 -2.98 -1.37
C GLY A 161 0.36 -2.12 -1.05
N GLY A 162 0.71 -2.02 0.23
CA GLY A 162 1.80 -1.17 0.72
C GLY A 162 3.18 -1.81 0.70
N ALA A 163 3.39 -2.87 -0.07
CA ALA A 163 4.69 -3.53 -0.15
C ALA A 163 5.74 -2.67 -0.86
N ARG A 164 6.96 -2.70 -0.37
CA ARG A 164 8.12 -2.00 -0.92
C ARG A 164 9.23 -2.97 -1.28
N ARG A 165 10.07 -2.61 -2.25
CA ARG A 165 11.20 -3.44 -2.70
C ARG A 165 12.30 -3.58 -1.65
N ASP A 166 12.41 -2.63 -0.70
CA ASP A 166 13.41 -2.65 0.35
C ASP A 166 13.07 -3.58 1.54
N GLU A 167 11.84 -4.09 1.61
CA GLU A 167 11.40 -4.91 2.75
C GLU A 167 12.08 -6.29 2.77
N GLU A 168 12.15 -6.94 1.62
CA GLU A 168 12.72 -8.29 1.48
C GLU A 168 13.08 -8.62 0.03
N LYS A 169 13.95 -9.61 -0.16
CA LYS A 169 14.43 -10.01 -1.50
C LYS A 169 13.33 -10.46 -2.47
N SER A 170 12.27 -11.08 -1.97
CA SER A 170 11.13 -11.50 -2.80
C SER A 170 10.39 -10.29 -3.36
N ARG A 171 10.21 -9.26 -2.55
CA ARG A 171 9.58 -7.99 -2.95
C ARG A 171 10.40 -7.23 -3.99
N ALA A 172 11.73 -7.29 -3.92
CA ALA A 172 12.60 -6.65 -4.90
C ALA A 172 12.41 -7.19 -6.32
N LYS A 173 11.96 -8.44 -6.48
CA LYS A 173 11.68 -9.07 -7.77
C LYS A 173 10.27 -8.81 -8.28
N GLU A 174 9.35 -8.39 -7.43
CA GLU A 174 7.98 -8.12 -7.78
C GLU A 174 7.86 -6.78 -8.51
N ARG A 175 7.02 -6.74 -9.54
CA ARG A 175 6.75 -5.51 -10.29
C ARG A 175 5.75 -4.62 -9.56
N VAL A 176 5.67 -3.34 -9.96
CA VAL A 176 4.65 -2.42 -9.45
C VAL A 176 3.25 -2.96 -9.73
N PHE A 177 3.04 -3.51 -10.96
CA PHE A 177 1.84 -4.24 -11.36
C PHE A 177 2.13 -5.74 -11.37
N SER A 178 1.82 -6.41 -10.29
CA SER A 178 2.12 -7.82 -10.08
C SER A 178 0.90 -8.70 -10.42
N PHE A 179 1.01 -9.45 -11.50
CA PHE A 179 -0.07 -10.31 -11.99
C PHE A 179 -0.28 -11.52 -11.09
N ARG A 180 -1.55 -11.86 -10.89
CA ARG A 180 -2.02 -13.02 -10.14
C ARG A 180 -2.92 -13.86 -11.03
N ASN A 181 -2.69 -15.16 -11.01
CA ASN A 181 -3.60 -16.11 -11.67
C ASN A 181 -4.91 -16.30 -10.88
N ALA A 182 -5.80 -17.15 -11.39
CA ALA A 182 -7.10 -17.44 -10.76
C ALA A 182 -7.00 -18.00 -9.33
N THR A 183 -5.84 -18.51 -8.91
CA THR A 183 -5.61 -18.98 -7.51
C THR A 183 -4.94 -17.91 -6.65
N HIS A 184 -4.87 -16.65 -7.12
CA HIS A 184 -4.16 -15.52 -6.51
C HIS A 184 -2.64 -15.73 -6.35
N SER A 185 -2.06 -16.67 -7.08
CA SER A 185 -0.63 -16.96 -7.04
C SER A 185 0.14 -16.03 -7.96
N TRP A 186 1.29 -15.57 -7.49
CA TRP A 186 2.21 -14.79 -8.29
C TRP A 186 3.02 -15.72 -9.22
N ASP A 187 3.06 -15.36 -10.51
CA ASP A 187 3.91 -16.05 -11.48
C ASP A 187 5.04 -15.11 -11.95
N PRO A 188 6.27 -15.30 -11.44
CA PRO A 188 7.40 -14.44 -11.80
C PRO A 188 7.82 -14.56 -13.27
N LYS A 189 7.45 -15.65 -13.95
CA LYS A 189 7.81 -15.87 -15.36
C LYS A 189 6.93 -15.07 -16.33
N ASN A 190 5.69 -14.80 -15.94
CA ASN A 190 4.72 -14.09 -16.77
C ASN A 190 4.57 -12.60 -16.40
N GLN A 191 5.54 -12.05 -15.64
CA GLN A 191 5.56 -10.62 -15.34
C GLN A 191 5.92 -9.81 -16.58
N ARG A 192 5.20 -8.71 -16.79
CA ARG A 192 5.39 -7.84 -17.93
C ARG A 192 6.40 -6.74 -17.62
N PRO A 193 7.21 -6.29 -18.59
CA PRO A 193 8.14 -5.18 -18.39
C PRO A 193 7.41 -3.88 -18.03
N GLU A 194 8.03 -3.07 -17.17
CA GLU A 194 7.56 -1.73 -16.76
C GLU A 194 8.62 -0.71 -17.18
N MET A 195 8.78 -0.54 -18.51
CA MET A 195 9.74 0.41 -19.06
C MET A 195 9.11 1.81 -19.09
N TRP A 196 9.89 2.84 -18.73
CA TRP A 196 9.49 4.24 -18.75
C TRP A 196 8.21 4.55 -17.95
N ASN A 197 7.95 3.80 -16.86
CA ASN A 197 6.71 3.90 -16.05
C ASN A 197 5.42 3.67 -16.88
N ILE A 198 5.51 2.90 -17.93
CA ILE A 198 4.35 2.43 -18.67
C ILE A 198 3.93 1.07 -18.11
N TYR A 199 2.73 1.02 -17.57
CA TYR A 199 2.19 -0.18 -16.94
C TYR A 199 1.26 -0.93 -17.89
N ASN A 200 1.39 -2.26 -17.92
CA ASN A 200 0.46 -3.09 -18.64
C ASN A 200 -0.70 -3.49 -17.72
N THR A 201 -1.89 -3.03 -18.05
CA THR A 201 -3.12 -3.21 -17.24
C THR A 201 -4.03 -4.32 -17.77
N ARG A 202 -3.66 -5.00 -18.87
CA ARG A 202 -4.50 -6.06 -19.44
C ARG A 202 -4.47 -7.31 -18.58
N ILE A 203 -5.63 -7.75 -18.13
CA ILE A 203 -5.85 -9.01 -17.44
C ILE A 203 -6.74 -9.93 -18.25
N GLN A 204 -6.58 -11.24 -18.11
CA GLN A 204 -7.46 -12.25 -18.66
C GLN A 204 -8.55 -12.62 -17.65
N THR A 205 -9.58 -13.32 -18.13
CA THR A 205 -10.64 -13.83 -17.24
C THR A 205 -10.05 -14.70 -16.13
N GLY A 206 -10.37 -14.36 -14.88
CA GLY A 206 -9.85 -15.03 -13.70
C GLY A 206 -8.50 -14.53 -13.19
N GLU A 207 -7.82 -13.64 -13.91
CA GLU A 207 -6.63 -12.95 -13.40
C GLU A 207 -6.99 -11.71 -12.60
N SER A 208 -6.08 -11.31 -11.72
CA SER A 208 -6.13 -10.05 -10.98
C SER A 208 -4.75 -9.44 -10.85
N ILE A 209 -4.68 -8.17 -10.45
CA ILE A 209 -3.40 -7.48 -10.24
C ILE A 209 -3.26 -7.04 -8.78
N ARG A 210 -2.06 -7.25 -8.21
CA ARG A 210 -1.60 -6.51 -7.05
C ARG A 210 -0.81 -5.30 -7.51
N VAL A 211 -1.13 -4.14 -6.98
CA VAL A 211 -0.47 -2.87 -7.34
C VAL A 211 0.24 -2.31 -6.13
N PHE A 212 1.51 -1.92 -6.31
CA PHE A 212 2.37 -1.45 -5.22
C PHE A 212 2.84 0.00 -5.46
N PRO A 213 2.02 1.01 -5.13
CA PRO A 213 2.38 2.42 -5.35
C PRO A 213 3.62 2.87 -4.59
N LEU A 214 3.96 2.16 -3.51
CA LEU A 214 5.13 2.45 -2.67
C LEU A 214 6.35 1.59 -3.04
N SER A 215 6.32 0.87 -4.17
CA SER A 215 7.36 -0.10 -4.53
C SER A 215 8.78 0.48 -4.49
N ASN A 216 8.96 1.73 -4.92
CA ASN A 216 10.26 2.40 -5.00
C ASN A 216 10.62 3.23 -3.74
N TRP A 217 9.75 3.25 -2.73
CA TRP A 217 9.98 3.94 -1.47
C TRP A 217 10.81 3.09 -0.51
N THR A 218 11.70 3.72 0.25
CA THR A 218 12.38 3.11 1.39
C THR A 218 11.58 3.31 2.69
N GLU A 219 11.93 2.56 3.75
CA GLU A 219 11.32 2.79 5.08
C GLU A 219 11.61 4.21 5.58
N ALA A 220 12.79 4.74 5.29
CA ALA A 220 13.14 6.12 5.63
C ALA A 220 12.26 7.14 4.89
N ASP A 221 12.00 6.93 3.58
CA ASP A 221 11.11 7.80 2.80
C ASP A 221 9.70 7.82 3.40
N ILE A 222 9.18 6.66 3.82
CA ILE A 222 7.87 6.57 4.48
C ILE A 222 7.82 7.45 5.74
N TRP A 223 8.84 7.35 6.60
CA TRP A 223 8.87 8.14 7.83
C TRP A 223 9.07 9.64 7.58
N HIS A 224 9.94 10.01 6.64
CA HIS A 224 10.13 11.41 6.25
C HIS A 224 8.84 12.00 5.66
N TYR A 225 8.14 11.25 4.83
CA TYR A 225 6.89 11.69 4.22
C TYR A 225 5.76 11.81 5.25
N ILE A 226 5.65 10.87 6.20
CA ILE A 226 4.72 10.95 7.34
C ILE A 226 4.95 12.23 8.12
N HIS A 227 6.21 12.56 8.41
CA HIS A 227 6.57 13.78 9.13
C HIS A 227 6.27 15.05 8.32
N GLN A 228 6.68 15.08 7.06
CA GLN A 228 6.51 16.25 6.18
C GLN A 228 5.03 16.59 5.94
N GLU A 229 4.21 15.58 5.69
CA GLU A 229 2.78 15.74 5.37
C GLU A 229 1.87 15.66 6.61
N ASN A 230 2.45 15.50 7.81
CA ASN A 230 1.72 15.32 9.07
C ASN A 230 0.65 14.22 8.98
N ILE A 231 1.02 13.07 8.43
CA ILE A 231 0.10 11.96 8.22
C ILE A 231 -0.21 11.31 9.57
N PRO A 232 -1.49 11.20 9.96
CA PRO A 232 -1.86 10.50 11.18
C PRO A 232 -1.55 9.00 11.06
N ILE A 233 -0.92 8.45 12.09
CA ILE A 233 -0.60 7.03 12.21
C ILE A 233 -0.99 6.51 13.59
N VAL A 234 -1.09 5.18 13.74
CA VAL A 234 -1.45 4.55 15.01
C VAL A 234 -0.46 4.94 16.12
N PRO A 235 -0.93 5.36 17.31
CA PRO A 235 -0.06 5.77 18.42
C PRO A 235 0.95 4.70 18.89
N LEU A 236 0.71 3.43 18.57
CA LEU A 236 1.64 2.32 18.87
C LEU A 236 3.03 2.47 18.26
N TYR A 237 3.18 3.29 17.20
CA TYR A 237 4.49 3.58 16.61
C TYR A 237 5.35 4.52 17.47
N PHE A 238 4.75 5.24 18.40
CA PHE A 238 5.46 6.18 19.28
C PHE A 238 5.75 5.55 20.64
N ALA A 239 6.88 5.92 21.21
CA ALA A 239 7.26 5.48 22.55
C ALA A 239 6.26 6.02 23.59
N ALA A 240 5.76 5.12 24.43
CA ALA A 240 4.85 5.43 25.53
C ALA A 240 5.00 4.40 26.64
N PRO A 241 4.70 4.76 27.91
CA PRO A 241 4.62 3.80 28.99
C PRO A 241 3.43 2.85 28.74
N ARG A 242 3.71 1.54 28.60
CA ARG A 242 2.69 0.53 28.32
C ARG A 242 2.88 -0.70 29.20
N PRO A 243 1.79 -1.36 29.61
CA PRO A 243 1.88 -2.63 30.29
C PRO A 243 2.39 -3.70 29.32
N VAL A 244 3.45 -4.39 29.69
CA VAL A 244 4.05 -5.46 28.88
C VAL A 244 4.39 -6.67 29.74
N VAL A 245 4.46 -7.83 29.10
CA VAL A 245 4.99 -9.07 29.65
C VAL A 245 6.19 -9.48 28.80
N GLU A 246 7.29 -9.82 29.45
CA GLU A 246 8.43 -10.41 28.80
C GLU A 246 8.23 -11.92 28.67
N ARG A 247 8.21 -12.42 27.44
CA ARG A 247 8.03 -13.83 27.11
C ARG A 247 8.94 -14.22 25.96
N ASP A 248 9.78 -15.19 26.17
CA ASP A 248 10.69 -15.71 25.11
C ASP A 248 11.52 -14.58 24.46
N ASN A 249 12.07 -13.65 25.26
CA ASN A 249 12.78 -12.43 24.85
C ASN A 249 11.95 -11.46 23.99
N MET A 250 10.64 -11.55 24.04
CA MET A 250 9.72 -10.62 23.37
C MET A 250 8.89 -9.85 24.38
N LEU A 251 8.73 -8.55 24.16
CA LEU A 251 7.81 -7.71 24.93
C LEU A 251 6.42 -7.76 24.30
N ILE A 252 5.51 -8.46 24.98
CA ILE A 252 4.10 -8.60 24.54
C ILE A 252 3.28 -7.56 25.30
N LEU A 253 2.49 -6.77 24.56
CA LEU A 253 1.57 -5.80 25.18
C LEU A 253 0.53 -6.54 26.04
N ALA A 254 0.32 -6.09 27.26
CA ALA A 254 -0.56 -6.74 28.25
C ALA A 254 -1.85 -5.92 28.50
N ASP A 255 -2.45 -5.40 27.45
CA ASP A 255 -3.70 -4.63 27.48
C ASP A 255 -4.93 -5.41 26.94
N ASP A 256 -4.73 -6.68 26.59
CA ASP A 256 -5.77 -7.56 26.07
C ASP A 256 -6.10 -8.66 27.09
N GLU A 257 -7.37 -8.79 27.41
CA GLU A 257 -7.89 -9.79 28.37
C GLU A 257 -7.69 -11.25 27.95
N ARG A 258 -7.42 -11.48 26.67
CA ARG A 258 -7.09 -12.81 26.13
C ARG A 258 -5.68 -13.27 26.45
N LEU A 259 -4.84 -12.37 26.98
CA LEU A 259 -3.49 -12.72 27.43
C LEU A 259 -3.57 -13.54 28.71
N GLN A 260 -3.15 -14.78 28.61
CA GLN A 260 -2.96 -15.64 29.78
C GLN A 260 -1.50 -15.59 30.22
N LEU A 261 -1.28 -15.18 31.47
CA LEU A 261 0.07 -15.16 32.06
C LEU A 261 0.54 -16.59 32.35
N ARG A 262 1.79 -16.87 32.02
CA ARG A 262 2.47 -18.11 32.43
C ARG A 262 2.97 -18.00 33.87
N ALA A 263 3.26 -19.15 34.49
CA ALA A 263 3.83 -19.18 35.85
C ALA A 263 5.15 -18.38 35.87
N GLY A 264 5.23 -17.42 36.80
CA GLY A 264 6.41 -16.55 36.95
C GLY A 264 6.42 -15.28 36.09
N GLU A 265 5.52 -15.14 35.13
CA GLU A 265 5.40 -13.90 34.35
C GLU A 265 4.76 -12.79 35.16
N LYS A 266 5.23 -11.55 34.98
CA LYS A 266 4.69 -10.35 35.62
C LYS A 266 4.43 -9.28 34.60
N ILE A 267 3.37 -8.52 34.76
CA ILE A 267 3.10 -7.33 33.97
C ILE A 267 3.93 -6.19 34.53
N GLU A 268 4.72 -5.55 33.67
CA GLU A 268 5.54 -4.39 34.02
C GLU A 268 5.18 -3.24 33.09
N THR A 269 5.25 -2.01 33.57
CA THR A 269 5.12 -0.84 32.74
C THR A 269 6.49 -0.45 32.20
N ARG A 270 6.69 -0.55 30.91
CA ARG A 270 7.94 -0.15 30.23
C ARG A 270 7.67 0.90 29.15
N MET A 271 8.66 1.73 28.85
CA MET A 271 8.62 2.67 27.73
C MET A 271 8.88 1.90 26.45
N VAL A 272 7.84 1.69 25.66
CA VAL A 272 7.90 0.85 24.45
C VAL A 272 7.19 1.46 23.26
N ARG A 273 7.61 1.06 22.07
CA ARG A 273 6.95 1.33 20.79
C ARG A 273 6.94 0.08 19.92
N PHE A 274 6.19 0.14 18.81
CA PHE A 274 6.21 -0.92 17.80
C PHE A 274 6.92 -0.41 16.53
N ARG A 275 7.76 -1.23 15.93
CA ARG A 275 8.37 -0.95 14.63
C ARG A 275 7.41 -1.28 13.47
N THR A 276 6.67 -2.37 13.64
CA THR A 276 5.66 -2.84 12.69
C THR A 276 4.40 -3.21 13.45
N LEU A 277 3.24 -3.14 12.80
CA LEU A 277 1.97 -3.54 13.39
C LEU A 277 1.41 -4.73 12.63
N GLY A 278 1.37 -5.86 13.29
CA GLY A 278 0.83 -7.12 12.79
C GLY A 278 -0.43 -7.57 13.55
N CYS A 279 -0.40 -8.81 14.02
CA CYS A 279 -1.44 -9.37 14.87
C CYS A 279 -0.94 -9.47 16.32
N TYR A 280 -1.85 -9.24 17.25
CA TYR A 280 -1.64 -9.52 18.67
C TYR A 280 -1.72 -11.04 18.93
N PRO A 281 -0.87 -11.65 19.74
CA PRO A 281 0.33 -11.13 20.38
C PRO A 281 1.60 -11.35 19.55
N LEU A 282 1.47 -11.67 18.25
CA LEU A 282 2.56 -12.11 17.37
C LEU A 282 3.57 -11.01 17.04
N THR A 283 3.23 -9.77 17.34
CA THR A 283 4.11 -8.61 17.12
C THR A 283 4.61 -8.10 18.46
N ALA A 284 5.91 -8.18 18.68
CA ALA A 284 6.57 -7.70 19.87
C ALA A 284 6.77 -6.18 19.85
N ALA A 285 6.67 -5.57 21.01
CA ALA A 285 7.14 -4.22 21.26
C ALA A 285 8.66 -4.19 21.41
N ILE A 286 9.26 -3.02 21.26
CA ILE A 286 10.67 -2.76 21.54
C ILE A 286 10.78 -1.63 22.57
N GLU A 287 11.71 -1.74 23.49
CA GLU A 287 12.04 -0.63 24.40
C GLU A 287 12.57 0.54 23.59
N SER A 288 12.15 1.73 23.96
CA SER A 288 12.55 2.96 23.28
C SER A 288 12.50 4.10 24.29
N GLN A 289 13.57 4.85 24.34
CA GLN A 289 13.54 6.15 25.03
C GLN A 289 12.83 7.14 24.10
N ALA A 290 12.03 8.03 24.66
CA ALA A 290 11.29 9.04 23.91
C ALA A 290 12.24 10.04 23.23
#